data_21dbbe0bf2815eab77006f2e4be59d0f
#
_entry.id   21dbbe0bf2815eab77006f2e4be59d0f
#
_cell.length_a   1.000
_cell.length_b   1.000
_cell.length_c   1.000
_cell.angle_alpha   90.00
_cell.angle_beta   90.00
_cell.angle_gamma   90.00
#
_symmetry.space_group_name_H-M   'P 1'
#
loop_
_entity.id
_entity.type
_entity.pdbx_description
1 polymer ?
#
loop_
_entity_poly.entity_id
_entity_poly.type
_entity_poly.pdbx_seq_one_letter_code
_entity_poly.pdbx_strand_id
1 'polypeptide(L)'
;RSTQGLFKENYNRYTADFDSLIEFIKTGELPVVNIIPDPNDTTFTKTINDTVGYINVLDSLFGSRPNFNVESLRYIPFSEPRQEFDIQAGYITRGGMKVPVFEVKAHYNTYLNGLDHQRIRNEAAQRENLNKYPGMKVGSMTEPSTDGNWENL
;
A
#
# COMPACT_ATOMS: atom_id res chain seq x y z
N ARG A 1 0.95 0.10 -2.03
CA ARG A 1 1.72 -0.29 -0.86
C ARG A 1 2.35 0.93 -0.16
N SER A 2 3.25 1.64 -0.81
CA SER A 2 3.96 2.78 -0.21
C SER A 2 3.02 3.86 0.34
N THR A 3 1.98 4.22 -0.41
CA THR A 3 0.97 5.19 0.03
C THR A 3 0.24 4.76 1.30
N GLN A 4 -0.15 3.49 1.40
CA GLN A 4 -0.76 2.94 2.61
C GLN A 4 0.21 2.95 3.80
N GLY A 5 1.50 2.70 3.54
CA GLY A 5 2.54 2.81 4.57
C GLY A 5 2.62 4.21 5.17
N LEU A 6 2.75 5.23 4.32
CA LEU A 6 2.78 6.64 4.76
C LEU A 6 1.46 7.08 5.40
N PHE A 7 0.33 6.62 4.91
CA PHE A 7 -0.97 6.87 5.53
C PHE A 7 -1.04 6.31 6.95
N LYS A 8 -0.54 5.08 7.16
CA LYS A 8 -0.46 4.46 8.47
C LYS A 8 0.48 5.22 9.41
N GLU A 9 1.62 5.69 8.93
CA GLU A 9 2.56 6.50 9.73
C GLU A 9 1.90 7.78 10.25
N ASN A 10 1.06 8.44 9.44
CA ASN A 10 0.36 9.66 9.82
C ASN A 10 -0.88 9.43 10.69
N TYR A 11 -1.65 8.37 10.42
CA TYR A 11 -2.96 8.17 11.01
C TYR A 11 -3.06 6.93 11.93
N ASN A 12 -1.97 6.19 12.11
CA ASN A 12 -1.90 4.92 12.87
C ASN A 12 -2.91 3.85 12.39
N ARG A 13 -3.37 3.95 11.14
CA ARG A 13 -4.29 3.01 10.52
C ARG A 13 -4.11 2.99 9.01
N TYR A 14 -4.54 1.91 8.37
CA TYR A 14 -4.76 1.87 6.92
C TYR A 14 -6.17 2.34 6.56
N THR A 15 -6.42 2.60 5.29
CA THR A 15 -7.75 2.96 4.79
C THR A 15 -8.17 2.07 3.63
N ALA A 16 -9.47 1.74 3.58
CA ALA A 16 -10.11 1.07 2.45
C ALA A 16 -10.74 2.07 1.45
N ASP A 17 -10.62 3.36 1.72
CA ASP A 17 -11.20 4.41 0.92
C ASP A 17 -10.16 5.08 0.02
N PHE A 18 -10.35 4.99 -1.29
CA PHE A 18 -9.46 5.63 -2.26
C PHE A 18 -9.52 7.14 -2.22
N ASP A 19 -10.68 7.73 -1.90
CA ASP A 19 -10.79 9.18 -1.83
C ASP A 19 -9.91 9.74 -0.71
N SER A 20 -9.92 9.08 0.45
CA SER A 20 -9.03 9.41 1.57
C SER A 20 -7.55 9.24 1.21
N LEU A 21 -7.18 8.18 0.46
CA LEU A 21 -5.80 7.99 0.01
C LEU A 21 -5.36 9.06 -0.99
N ILE A 22 -6.21 9.39 -1.95
CA ILE A 22 -5.93 10.39 -2.98
C ILE A 22 -5.82 11.78 -2.35
N GLU A 23 -6.72 12.12 -1.45
CA GLU A 23 -6.65 13.37 -0.68
C GLU A 23 -5.35 13.48 0.11
N PHE A 24 -4.97 12.40 0.81
CA PHE A 24 -3.71 12.35 1.55
C PHE A 24 -2.49 12.55 0.63
N ILE A 25 -2.48 11.97 -0.58
CA ILE A 25 -1.39 12.17 -1.53
C ILE A 25 -1.31 13.64 -1.97
N LYS A 26 -2.46 14.26 -2.23
CA LYS A 26 -2.53 15.64 -2.74
C LYS A 26 -2.19 16.70 -1.71
N THR A 27 -2.58 16.49 -0.46
CA THR A 27 -2.53 17.51 0.60
C THR A 27 -1.63 17.15 1.77
N GLY A 28 -1.22 15.88 1.89
CA GLY A 28 -0.41 15.41 2.99
C GLY A 28 1.03 15.89 2.94
N GLU A 29 1.60 16.11 4.11
CA GLU A 29 2.99 16.49 4.30
C GLU A 29 3.69 15.49 5.22
N LEU A 30 4.95 15.20 4.95
CA LEU A 30 5.80 14.33 5.73
C LEU A 30 6.90 15.15 6.39
N PRO A 31 7.15 14.99 7.70
CA PRO A 31 8.26 15.67 8.34
C PRO A 31 9.60 15.11 7.82
N VAL A 32 10.49 16.01 7.48
CA VAL A 32 11.90 15.69 7.23
C VAL A 32 12.63 15.81 8.56
N VAL A 33 13.12 14.69 9.07
CA VAL A 33 13.76 14.65 10.38
C VAL A 33 15.25 14.35 10.26
N ASN A 34 16.06 15.10 11.00
CA ASN A 34 17.43 14.74 11.28
C ASN A 34 17.49 13.99 12.61
N ILE A 35 18.18 12.87 12.61
CA ILE A 35 18.47 12.13 13.83
C ILE A 35 19.78 12.69 14.37
N ILE A 36 19.71 13.40 15.50
CA ILE A 36 20.87 14.00 16.16
C ILE A 36 21.07 13.36 17.55
N PRO A 37 22.32 13.31 18.06
CA PRO A 37 22.55 12.89 19.43
C PRO A 37 21.77 13.75 20.41
N ASP A 38 21.19 13.14 21.46
CA ASP A 38 20.52 13.89 22.52
C ASP A 38 21.58 14.71 23.29
N PRO A 39 21.50 16.05 23.29
CA PRO A 39 22.46 16.90 23.96
C PRO A 39 22.47 16.72 25.50
N ASN A 40 21.40 16.14 26.07
CA ASN A 40 21.29 15.85 27.49
C ASN A 40 21.76 14.43 27.86
N ASP A 41 22.12 13.61 26.87
CA ASP A 41 22.63 12.26 27.11
C ASP A 41 24.15 12.23 27.11
N THR A 42 24.74 12.13 28.30
CA THR A 42 26.18 12.04 28.49
C THR A 42 26.78 10.69 28.08
N THR A 43 25.93 9.69 27.82
CA THR A 43 26.36 8.35 27.39
C THR A 43 26.46 8.22 25.88
N PHE A 44 25.99 9.19 25.08
CA PHE A 44 25.94 9.23 23.63
C PHE A 44 25.20 8.04 23.02
N THR A 45 24.25 7.46 23.74
CA THR A 45 23.46 6.31 23.27
C THR A 45 22.07 6.71 22.79
N LYS A 46 21.59 7.89 23.17
CA LYS A 46 20.27 8.38 22.80
C LYS A 46 20.34 9.37 21.67
N THR A 47 19.31 9.32 20.82
CA THR A 47 19.12 10.27 19.72
C THR A 47 17.76 10.93 19.83
N ILE A 48 17.64 12.14 19.31
CA ILE A 48 16.39 12.88 19.17
C ILE A 48 16.12 13.14 17.68
N ASN A 49 14.84 13.23 17.35
CA ASN A 49 14.41 13.61 16.01
C ASN A 49 14.21 15.13 15.97
N ASP A 50 15.03 15.80 15.17
CA ASP A 50 14.89 17.23 14.89
C ASP A 50 14.21 17.44 13.54
N THR A 51 12.99 18.01 13.54
CA THR A 51 12.24 18.26 12.31
C THR A 51 12.78 19.51 11.63
N VAL A 52 13.43 19.33 10.49
CA VAL A 52 14.09 20.41 9.72
C VAL A 52 13.23 20.95 8.58
N GLY A 53 12.10 20.34 8.29
CA GLY A 53 11.18 20.77 7.23
C GLY A 53 10.09 19.76 6.98
N TYR A 54 9.34 19.99 5.89
CA TYR A 54 8.28 19.11 5.41
C TYR A 54 8.40 18.92 3.91
N ILE A 55 8.01 17.75 3.41
CA ILE A 55 7.91 17.42 1.99
C ILE A 55 6.50 16.90 1.71
N ASN A 56 5.92 17.33 0.58
CA ASN A 56 4.63 16.82 0.16
C ASN A 56 4.66 15.32 -0.13
N VAL A 57 3.60 14.61 0.27
CA VAL A 57 3.46 13.16 0.00
C VAL A 57 3.54 12.87 -1.50
N LEU A 58 2.92 13.73 -2.33
CA LEU A 58 2.96 13.63 -3.79
C LEU A 58 4.40 13.65 -4.31
N ASP A 59 5.20 14.61 -3.87
CA ASP A 59 6.60 14.74 -4.29
C ASP A 59 7.46 13.58 -3.79
N SER A 60 7.23 13.14 -2.56
CA SER A 60 7.95 12.00 -1.98
C SER A 60 7.70 10.69 -2.72
N LEU A 61 6.45 10.42 -3.15
CA LEU A 61 6.08 9.16 -3.80
C LEU A 61 6.24 9.20 -5.32
N PHE A 62 5.96 10.33 -5.94
CA PHE A 62 5.79 10.45 -7.39
C PHE A 62 6.59 11.59 -8.03
N GLY A 63 7.44 12.29 -7.27
CA GLY A 63 8.23 13.41 -7.77
C GLY A 63 9.12 13.08 -8.98
N SER A 64 9.52 11.82 -9.14
CA SER A 64 10.24 11.32 -10.32
C SER A 64 9.35 11.04 -11.54
N ARG A 65 8.02 11.16 -11.41
CA ARG A 65 7.03 10.88 -12.47
C ARG A 65 6.28 12.16 -12.85
N PRO A 66 6.81 12.98 -13.76
CA PRO A 66 6.13 14.20 -14.18
C PRO A 66 4.74 13.89 -14.75
N ASN A 67 3.75 14.71 -14.41
CA ASN A 67 2.35 14.56 -14.84
C ASN A 67 1.65 13.27 -14.36
N PHE A 68 2.08 12.70 -13.23
CA PHE A 68 1.39 11.55 -12.67
C PHE A 68 -0.03 11.92 -12.23
N ASN A 69 -1.02 11.21 -12.78
CA ASN A 69 -2.41 11.42 -12.39
C ASN A 69 -2.75 10.57 -11.15
N VAL A 70 -2.83 11.21 -9.99
CA VAL A 70 -3.12 10.56 -8.70
C VAL A 70 -4.47 9.84 -8.71
N GLU A 71 -5.47 10.37 -9.43
CA GLU A 71 -6.79 9.73 -9.56
C GLU A 71 -6.71 8.35 -10.23
N SER A 72 -5.68 8.10 -11.03
CA SER A 72 -5.50 6.81 -11.70
C SER A 72 -5.13 5.69 -10.75
N LEU A 73 -4.69 5.99 -9.51
CA LEU A 73 -4.27 4.98 -8.52
C LEU A 73 -5.38 4.02 -8.11
N ARG A 74 -6.64 4.45 -8.18
CA ARG A 74 -7.77 3.59 -7.84
C ARG A 74 -8.06 2.52 -8.89
N TYR A 75 -7.66 2.75 -10.13
CA TYR A 75 -8.08 1.92 -11.25
C TYR A 75 -7.04 0.85 -11.60
N ILE A 76 -7.56 -0.34 -11.89
CA ILE A 76 -6.76 -1.46 -12.39
C ILE A 76 -6.32 -1.14 -13.82
N PRO A 77 -4.99 -1.10 -14.10
CA PRO A 77 -4.50 -0.91 -15.47
C PRO A 77 -5.03 -1.98 -16.42
N PHE A 78 -5.31 -1.61 -17.67
CA PHE A 78 -5.78 -2.50 -18.71
C PHE A 78 -7.13 -3.18 -18.45
N SER A 79 -7.90 -2.73 -17.45
CA SER A 79 -9.26 -3.21 -17.23
C SER A 79 -10.24 -2.56 -18.22
N GLU A 80 -11.05 -3.40 -18.88
CA GLU A 80 -12.14 -2.96 -19.78
C GLU A 80 -13.42 -3.75 -19.45
N PRO A 81 -14.50 -3.10 -18.99
CA PRO A 81 -14.58 -1.68 -18.62
C PRO A 81 -13.65 -1.32 -17.44
N ARG A 82 -13.34 -0.04 -17.28
CA ARG A 82 -12.45 0.45 -16.24
C ARG A 82 -12.96 0.07 -14.85
N GLN A 83 -12.16 -0.67 -14.09
CA GLN A 83 -12.50 -1.18 -12.77
C GLN A 83 -11.52 -0.67 -11.71
N GLU A 84 -12.02 -0.51 -10.50
CA GLU A 84 -11.20 -0.16 -9.35
C GLU A 84 -10.59 -1.40 -8.71
N PHE A 85 -9.46 -1.24 -8.03
CA PHE A 85 -8.91 -2.28 -7.17
C PHE A 85 -9.88 -2.58 -6.03
N ASP A 86 -10.01 -3.85 -5.65
CA ASP A 86 -10.65 -4.25 -4.40
C ASP A 86 -9.69 -3.91 -3.25
N ILE A 87 -10.08 -2.97 -2.42
CA ILE A 87 -9.28 -2.50 -1.28
C ILE A 87 -10.03 -2.72 0.02
N GLN A 88 -9.35 -3.29 1.00
CA GLN A 88 -9.88 -3.52 2.34
C GLN A 88 -8.86 -3.07 3.38
N ALA A 89 -9.34 -2.60 4.52
CA ALA A 89 -8.50 -2.25 5.66
C ALA A 89 -9.26 -2.53 6.96
N GLY A 90 -8.52 -2.85 8.01
CA GLY A 90 -9.09 -3.17 9.31
C GLY A 90 -8.02 -3.47 10.35
N TYR A 91 -8.38 -4.25 11.34
CA TYR A 91 -7.49 -4.64 12.42
C TYR A 91 -7.60 -6.13 12.67
N ILE A 92 -6.47 -6.73 13.00
CA ILE A 92 -6.41 -8.09 13.56
C ILE A 92 -5.89 -8.02 14.99
N THR A 93 -6.21 -9.02 15.79
CA THR A 93 -5.65 -9.15 17.14
C THR A 93 -4.52 -10.16 17.11
N ARG A 94 -3.32 -9.75 17.51
CA ARG A 94 -2.16 -10.62 17.62
C ARG A 94 -1.43 -10.35 18.93
N GLY A 95 -1.25 -11.41 19.75
CA GLY A 95 -0.63 -11.25 21.08
C GLY A 95 -1.38 -10.29 22.00
N GLY A 96 -2.71 -10.19 21.89
CA GLY A 96 -3.53 -9.25 22.68
C GLY A 96 -3.53 -7.79 22.18
N MET A 97 -2.75 -7.47 21.13
CA MET A 97 -2.69 -6.13 20.56
C MET A 97 -3.48 -6.04 19.24
N LYS A 98 -4.13 -4.89 19.02
CA LYS A 98 -4.76 -4.56 17.75
C LYS A 98 -3.70 -4.08 16.77
N VAL A 99 -3.55 -4.80 15.65
CA VAL A 99 -2.61 -4.47 14.58
C VAL A 99 -3.39 -4.07 13.34
N PRO A 100 -3.15 -2.88 12.77
CA PRO A 100 -3.80 -2.49 11.53
C PRO A 100 -3.30 -3.33 10.35
N VAL A 101 -4.21 -3.71 9.48
CA VAL A 101 -3.94 -4.49 8.26
C VAL A 101 -4.70 -3.90 7.08
N PHE A 102 -4.23 -4.19 5.88
CA PHE A 102 -4.92 -3.87 4.64
C PHE A 102 -4.66 -4.96 3.59
N GLU A 103 -5.53 -5.01 2.60
CA GLU A 103 -5.37 -5.87 1.44
C GLU A 103 -5.88 -5.14 0.20
N VAL A 104 -5.12 -5.19 -0.89
CA VAL A 104 -5.50 -4.67 -2.21
C VAL A 104 -5.38 -5.78 -3.22
N LYS A 105 -6.42 -5.98 -4.03
CA LYS A 105 -6.52 -7.10 -4.98
C LYS A 105 -6.94 -6.65 -6.37
N ALA A 106 -6.42 -7.38 -7.38
CA ALA A 106 -6.89 -7.33 -8.75
C ALA A 106 -6.91 -8.75 -9.32
N HIS A 107 -8.09 -9.23 -9.75
CA HIS A 107 -8.26 -10.56 -10.29
C HIS A 107 -7.72 -10.66 -11.72
N TYR A 108 -7.20 -11.83 -12.12
CA TYR A 108 -6.69 -12.06 -13.48
C TYR A 108 -7.70 -11.69 -14.59
N ASN A 109 -8.96 -12.04 -14.39
CA ASN A 109 -10.02 -11.73 -15.38
C ASN A 109 -10.21 -10.23 -15.61
N THR A 110 -9.75 -9.38 -14.69
CA THR A 110 -9.93 -7.94 -14.79
C THR A 110 -8.86 -7.30 -15.67
N TYR A 111 -7.59 -7.60 -15.45
CA TYR A 111 -6.50 -6.90 -16.15
C TYR A 111 -5.84 -7.71 -17.25
N LEU A 112 -6.17 -8.99 -17.37
CA LEU A 112 -5.77 -9.83 -18.50
C LEU A 112 -6.89 -9.95 -19.55
N ASN A 113 -7.95 -9.14 -19.42
CA ASN A 113 -9.02 -9.08 -20.41
C ASN A 113 -8.46 -8.74 -21.81
N GLY A 114 -8.87 -9.50 -22.82
CA GLY A 114 -8.29 -9.38 -24.17
C GLY A 114 -7.19 -10.40 -24.49
N LEU A 115 -6.70 -11.16 -23.49
CA LEU A 115 -5.84 -12.31 -23.71
C LEU A 115 -6.66 -13.61 -23.83
N ASP A 116 -5.97 -14.73 -24.06
CA ASP A 116 -6.60 -16.05 -24.19
C ASP A 116 -7.38 -16.42 -22.92
N HIS A 117 -8.70 -16.39 -23.01
CA HIS A 117 -9.61 -16.69 -21.91
C HIS A 117 -9.43 -18.09 -21.31
N GLN A 118 -9.03 -19.07 -22.13
CA GLN A 118 -8.82 -20.43 -21.63
C GLN A 118 -7.59 -20.50 -20.74
N ARG A 119 -6.50 -19.83 -21.14
CA ARG A 119 -5.28 -19.76 -20.35
C ARG A 119 -5.51 -19.01 -19.04
N ILE A 120 -6.25 -17.90 -19.07
CA ILE A 120 -6.59 -17.13 -17.87
C ILE A 120 -7.38 -17.98 -16.87
N ARG A 121 -8.41 -18.71 -17.36
CA ARG A 121 -9.20 -19.63 -16.49
C ARG A 121 -8.34 -20.75 -15.89
N ASN A 122 -7.47 -21.33 -16.70
CA ASN A 122 -6.60 -22.43 -16.23
C ASN A 122 -5.63 -21.92 -15.16
N GLU A 123 -5.02 -20.74 -15.36
CA GLU A 123 -4.12 -20.14 -14.39
C GLU A 123 -4.85 -19.77 -13.09
N ALA A 124 -6.06 -19.18 -13.20
CA ALA A 124 -6.89 -18.88 -12.05
C ALA A 124 -7.25 -20.14 -11.26
N ALA A 125 -7.73 -21.18 -11.95
CA ALA A 125 -8.06 -22.47 -11.32
C ALA A 125 -6.85 -23.14 -10.65
N GLN A 126 -5.67 -23.06 -11.25
CA GLN A 126 -4.44 -23.58 -10.66
C GLN A 126 -4.11 -22.85 -9.35
N ARG A 127 -4.24 -21.51 -9.32
CA ARG A 127 -4.04 -20.71 -8.10
C ARG A 127 -5.05 -21.09 -7.01
N GLU A 128 -6.33 -21.17 -7.36
CA GLU A 128 -7.41 -21.56 -6.44
C GLU A 128 -7.20 -22.95 -5.85
N ASN A 129 -6.78 -23.94 -6.65
CA ASN A 129 -6.45 -25.29 -6.19
C ASN A 129 -5.29 -25.31 -5.19
N LEU A 130 -4.42 -24.31 -5.24
CA LEU A 130 -3.31 -24.12 -4.29
C LEU A 130 -3.70 -23.20 -3.11
N ASN A 131 -4.98 -22.87 -2.94
CA ASN A 131 -5.49 -21.90 -1.97
C ASN A 131 -4.80 -20.51 -2.08
N LYS A 132 -4.37 -20.14 -3.29
CA LYS A 132 -3.79 -18.84 -3.59
C LYS A 132 -4.80 -17.96 -4.31
N TYR A 133 -4.75 -16.65 -4.09
CA TYR A 133 -5.62 -15.71 -4.79
C TYR A 133 -5.32 -15.70 -6.31
N PRO A 134 -6.36 -15.84 -7.17
CA PRO A 134 -6.20 -15.89 -8.63
C PRO A 134 -6.05 -14.48 -9.23
N GLY A 135 -4.95 -13.82 -8.91
CA GLY A 135 -4.67 -12.45 -9.31
C GLY A 135 -3.47 -11.86 -8.57
N MET A 136 -3.32 -10.56 -8.68
CA MET A 136 -2.34 -9.78 -7.93
C MET A 136 -2.94 -9.35 -6.60
N LYS A 137 -2.19 -9.50 -5.52
CA LYS A 137 -2.61 -9.15 -4.17
C LYS A 137 -1.44 -8.54 -3.40
N VAL A 138 -1.70 -7.46 -2.65
CA VAL A 138 -0.77 -6.83 -1.71
C VAL A 138 -1.40 -6.77 -0.34
N GLY A 139 -0.65 -7.14 0.68
CA GLY A 139 -1.11 -7.16 2.05
C GLY A 139 -1.99 -8.37 2.37
N SER A 140 -2.58 -8.39 3.55
CA SER A 140 -3.45 -9.45 4.04
C SER A 140 -4.40 -8.92 5.11
N MET A 141 -5.66 -9.39 5.08
CA MET A 141 -6.64 -9.11 6.15
C MET A 141 -6.52 -10.08 7.33
N THR A 142 -5.69 -11.12 7.22
CA THR A 142 -5.52 -12.16 8.26
C THR A 142 -4.16 -12.14 8.93
N GLU A 143 -3.18 -11.46 8.31
CA GLU A 143 -1.80 -11.38 8.78
C GLU A 143 -1.25 -9.97 8.65
N PRO A 144 -0.34 -9.53 9.53
CA PRO A 144 0.26 -8.18 9.45
C PRO A 144 1.36 -8.11 8.38
N SER A 145 1.08 -8.62 7.18
CA SER A 145 1.96 -8.55 6.02
C SER A 145 1.55 -7.41 5.10
N THR A 146 2.53 -6.76 4.51
CA THR A 146 2.37 -5.77 3.45
C THR A 146 2.96 -6.24 2.12
N ASP A 147 3.33 -7.52 2.02
CA ASP A 147 3.99 -8.10 0.87
C ASP A 147 3.03 -8.33 -0.30
N GLY A 148 3.56 -8.29 -1.49
CA GLY A 148 2.86 -8.73 -2.69
C GLY A 148 2.93 -10.25 -2.84
N ASN A 149 1.87 -10.87 -3.35
CA ASN A 149 1.84 -12.32 -3.57
C ASN A 149 2.77 -12.81 -4.69
N TRP A 150 3.55 -11.93 -5.28
CA TRP A 150 4.62 -12.22 -6.25
C TRP A 150 6.02 -12.17 -5.63
N GLU A 151 6.16 -11.68 -4.39
CA GLU A 151 7.48 -11.50 -3.74
C GLU A 151 8.02 -12.83 -3.18
N ASN A 152 7.14 -13.82 -2.97
CA ASN A 152 7.47 -15.14 -2.43
C ASN A 152 7.07 -16.28 -3.39
N LEU A 153 7.43 -16.14 -4.66
CA LEU A 153 7.23 -17.19 -5.68
C LEU A 153 8.32 -18.25 -5.63
#